data_8a0d3fef8fcb8e736ea2f830514b7505
#
_entry.id   8a0d3fef8fcb8e736ea2f830514b7505
#
_cell.length_a   1.000
_cell.length_b   1.000
_cell.length_c   1.000
_cell.angle_alpha   90.00
_cell.angle_beta   90.00
_cell.angle_gamma   90.00
#
_symmetry.space_group_name_H-M   'P 1'
#
loop_
_entity.id
_entity.type
_entity.pdbx_description
1 polymer ?
#
loop_
_entity_poly.entity_id
_entity_poly.type
_entity_poly.pdbx_seq_one_letter_code
_entity_poly.pdbx_strand_id
1 'polypeptide(L)'
;RCRAFIEGIRRLGHPATPLQPAHELRESVRAEADFLAACGAEMVVIGFTLSAYLSSRLAGIPLATSHGGSFVPPVFERGLMPAPTQSPAPQLDWIPGVIQRWMVNAGPPRLTKATDFLNLVADELRVERVPSLAAMMVGDLTLVTDVPEVLGIPAADLEAWSPNGRPA
;
A
#
# COMPACT_ATOMS: atom_id res chain seq x y z
N ARG A 1 14.44 -11.80 7.38
CA ARG A 1 13.13 -11.18 7.13
C ARG A 1 13.00 -10.66 5.68
N CYS A 2 13.98 -9.95 5.11
CA CYS A 2 13.93 -9.49 3.70
C CYS A 2 13.83 -10.64 2.68
N ARG A 3 14.37 -11.81 2.94
CA ARG A 3 14.28 -12.97 2.03
C ARG A 3 12.85 -13.47 1.86
N ALA A 4 12.09 -13.57 2.94
CA ALA A 4 10.68 -13.99 2.92
C ALA A 4 9.80 -12.97 2.17
N PHE A 5 10.08 -11.68 2.30
CA PHE A 5 9.39 -10.62 1.57
C PHE A 5 9.65 -10.69 0.06
N ILE A 6 10.92 -10.85 -0.36
CA ILE A 6 11.28 -10.96 -1.79
C ILE A 6 10.70 -12.25 -2.39
N GLU A 7 10.68 -13.33 -1.63
CA GLU A 7 10.05 -14.59 -2.03
C GLU A 7 8.53 -14.46 -2.13
N GLY A 8 7.91 -13.70 -1.23
CA GLY A 8 6.49 -13.33 -1.28
C GLY A 8 6.15 -12.54 -2.54
N ILE A 9 6.93 -11.51 -2.88
CA ILE A 9 6.75 -10.73 -4.12
C ILE A 9 6.89 -11.61 -5.37
N ARG A 10 7.83 -12.53 -5.41
CA ARG A 10 7.96 -13.49 -6.51
C ARG A 10 6.76 -14.42 -6.66
N ARG A 11 6.01 -14.66 -5.58
CA ARG A 11 4.80 -15.49 -5.56
C ARG A 11 3.52 -14.71 -5.83
N LEU A 12 3.56 -13.38 -5.95
CA LEU A 12 2.41 -12.54 -6.31
C LEU A 12 1.75 -12.94 -7.65
N GLY A 13 2.44 -13.70 -8.50
CA GLY A 13 1.86 -14.32 -9.69
C GLY A 13 1.03 -15.60 -9.41
N HIS A 14 1.03 -16.11 -8.18
CA HIS A 14 0.23 -17.26 -7.77
C HIS A 14 -0.88 -16.82 -6.81
N PRO A 15 -2.15 -16.88 -7.23
CA PRO A 15 -3.29 -16.33 -6.47
C PRO A 15 -3.60 -17.06 -5.15
N ALA A 16 -2.88 -18.11 -4.82
CA ALA A 16 -3.18 -18.99 -3.68
C ALA A 16 -2.22 -18.87 -2.49
N THR A 17 -1.14 -18.07 -2.56
CA THR A 17 -0.16 -18.06 -1.47
C THR A 17 -0.07 -16.66 -0.86
N PRO A 18 -0.44 -16.47 0.42
CA PRO A 18 -0.27 -15.19 1.10
C PRO A 18 1.22 -14.82 1.16
N LEU A 19 1.51 -13.51 1.12
CA LEU A 19 2.86 -12.95 1.22
C LEU A 19 3.57 -13.39 2.51
N GLN A 20 2.78 -13.62 3.56
CA GLN A 20 3.22 -14.11 4.86
C GLN A 20 2.06 -14.90 5.49
N PRO A 21 2.31 -16.01 6.20
CA PRO A 21 1.28 -16.67 6.98
C PRO A 21 0.60 -15.72 7.97
N ALA A 22 -0.71 -15.78 8.09
CA ALA A 22 -1.48 -14.85 8.92
C ALA A 22 -1.03 -14.86 10.41
N HIS A 23 -0.63 -16.02 10.93
CA HIS A 23 -0.15 -16.12 12.31
C HIS A 23 1.18 -15.38 12.53
N GLU A 24 2.14 -15.49 11.59
CA GLU A 24 3.41 -14.77 11.67
C GLU A 24 3.20 -13.25 11.54
N LEU A 25 2.31 -12.83 10.64
CA LEU A 25 1.96 -11.43 10.49
C LEU A 25 1.34 -10.89 11.77
N ARG A 26 0.40 -11.62 12.37
CA ARG A 26 -0.25 -11.25 13.63
C ARG A 26 0.77 -11.09 14.77
N GLU A 27 1.69 -12.04 14.91
CA GLU A 27 2.74 -11.97 15.92
C GLU A 27 3.65 -10.76 15.69
N SER A 28 4.04 -10.51 14.45
CA SER A 28 4.84 -9.33 14.07
C SER A 28 4.13 -8.03 14.41
N VAL A 29 2.83 -7.92 14.06
CA VAL A 29 2.01 -6.73 14.34
C VAL A 29 1.91 -6.47 15.84
N ARG A 30 1.70 -7.50 16.65
CA ARG A 30 1.65 -7.35 18.12
C ARG A 30 3.00 -6.91 18.69
N ALA A 31 4.08 -7.59 18.29
CA ALA A 31 5.41 -7.24 18.75
C ALA A 31 5.83 -5.82 18.35
N GLU A 32 5.46 -5.37 17.16
CA GLU A 32 5.68 -3.99 16.71
C GLU A 32 4.84 -3.00 17.53
N ALA A 33 3.57 -3.29 17.78
CA ALA A 33 2.69 -2.42 18.57
C ALA A 33 3.19 -2.30 20.03
N ASP A 34 3.58 -3.42 20.64
CA ASP A 34 4.16 -3.44 21.98
C ASP A 34 5.46 -2.63 22.04
N PHE A 35 6.32 -2.75 21.02
CA PHE A 35 7.54 -1.97 20.91
C PHE A 35 7.25 -0.47 20.79
N LEU A 36 6.30 -0.08 19.92
CA LEU A 36 5.89 1.32 19.73
C LEU A 36 5.37 1.92 21.04
N ALA A 37 4.55 1.19 21.77
CA ALA A 37 4.05 1.62 23.07
C ALA A 37 5.18 1.74 24.11
N ALA A 38 6.09 0.76 24.16
CA ALA A 38 7.19 0.75 25.12
C ALA A 38 8.21 1.88 24.90
N CYS A 39 8.43 2.28 23.63
CA CYS A 39 9.33 3.40 23.34
C CYS A 39 8.65 4.79 23.39
N GLY A 40 7.35 4.84 23.67
CA GLY A 40 6.60 6.10 23.75
C GLY A 40 6.51 6.80 22.38
N ALA A 41 6.39 6.04 21.30
CA ALA A 41 6.29 6.60 19.96
C ALA A 41 5.01 7.45 19.80
N GLU A 42 5.15 8.67 19.31
CA GLU A 42 4.03 9.57 19.03
C GLU A 42 3.58 9.52 17.58
N MET A 43 4.44 9.03 16.68
CA MET A 43 4.18 8.87 15.26
C MET A 43 5.04 7.74 14.70
N VAL A 44 4.50 6.99 13.75
CA VAL A 44 5.23 6.00 12.96
C VAL A 44 5.46 6.56 11.56
N VAL A 45 6.70 6.59 11.10
CA VAL A 45 7.04 7.06 9.74
C VAL A 45 7.63 5.89 8.97
N ILE A 46 7.03 5.57 7.82
CA ILE A 46 7.47 4.45 6.97
C ILE A 46 7.52 4.84 5.49
N GLY A 47 8.35 4.12 4.73
CA GLY A 47 8.21 4.07 3.27
C GLY A 47 7.17 3.03 2.89
N PHE A 48 7.53 1.75 3.00
CA PHE A 48 6.63 0.64 2.71
C PHE A 48 6.87 -0.51 3.69
N THR A 49 5.89 -0.79 4.53
CA THR A 49 5.91 -1.92 5.47
C THR A 49 4.49 -2.45 5.68
N LEU A 50 4.26 -3.73 5.39
CA LEU A 50 2.92 -4.33 5.44
C LEU A 50 2.34 -4.37 6.86
N SER A 51 3.17 -4.67 7.86
CA SER A 51 2.75 -4.79 9.26
C SER A 51 2.49 -3.44 9.92
N ALA A 52 3.24 -2.40 9.54
CA ALA A 52 3.18 -1.10 10.21
C ALA A 52 1.82 -0.40 10.11
N TYR A 53 1.05 -0.66 9.05
CA TYR A 53 -0.33 -0.17 8.95
C TYR A 53 -1.20 -0.71 10.10
N LEU A 54 -1.08 -2.02 10.37
CA LEU A 54 -1.87 -2.66 11.42
C LEU A 54 -1.29 -2.40 12.82
N SER A 55 0.04 -2.39 12.97
CA SER A 55 0.68 -2.16 14.27
C SER A 55 0.49 -0.74 14.78
N SER A 56 0.52 0.27 13.91
CA SER A 56 0.20 1.65 14.28
C SER A 56 -1.26 1.80 14.73
N ARG A 57 -2.21 1.17 14.03
CA ARG A 57 -3.63 1.13 14.42
C ARG A 57 -3.85 0.41 15.75
N LEU A 58 -3.15 -0.72 15.95
CA LEU A 58 -3.22 -1.49 17.20
C LEU A 58 -2.66 -0.70 18.39
N ALA A 59 -1.58 0.04 18.18
CA ALA A 59 -0.97 0.91 19.19
C ALA A 59 -1.70 2.25 19.37
N GLY A 60 -2.64 2.61 18.48
CA GLY A 60 -3.34 3.90 18.50
C GLY A 60 -2.42 5.09 18.14
N ILE A 61 -1.38 4.84 17.33
CA ILE A 61 -0.36 5.83 16.98
C ILE A 61 -0.54 6.24 15.51
N PRO A 62 -0.50 7.56 15.19
CA PRO A 62 -0.60 8.04 13.82
C PRO A 62 0.49 7.46 12.91
N LEU A 63 0.10 7.13 11.67
CA LEU A 63 0.98 6.61 10.63
C LEU A 63 1.25 7.68 9.57
N ALA A 64 2.51 8.04 9.38
CA ALA A 64 2.96 8.81 8.23
C ALA A 64 3.66 7.90 7.23
N THR A 65 3.29 8.02 5.95
CA THR A 65 3.91 7.28 4.86
C THR A 65 4.68 8.21 3.95
N SER A 66 5.79 7.75 3.39
CA SER A 66 6.61 8.51 2.45
C SER A 66 6.83 7.71 1.18
N HIS A 67 6.38 8.24 0.05
CA HIS A 67 6.44 7.56 -1.24
C HIS A 67 6.80 8.51 -2.37
N GLY A 68 7.31 7.93 -3.48
CA GLY A 68 7.28 8.59 -4.77
C GLY A 68 5.84 8.84 -5.23
N GLY A 69 5.61 9.93 -5.94
CA GLY A 69 4.27 10.35 -6.37
C GLY A 69 3.51 9.36 -7.23
N SER A 70 4.23 8.43 -7.88
CA SER A 70 3.61 7.39 -8.73
C SER A 70 2.74 6.37 -7.98
N PHE A 71 2.83 6.30 -6.66
CA PHE A 71 2.09 5.32 -5.85
C PHE A 71 0.92 5.89 -5.05
N VAL A 72 0.57 7.13 -5.28
CA VAL A 72 -0.59 7.74 -4.61
C VAL A 72 -1.86 7.59 -5.44
N PRO A 73 -3.03 7.42 -4.81
CA PRO A 73 -4.31 7.19 -5.49
C PRO A 73 -4.66 8.19 -6.58
N PRO A 74 -4.48 9.50 -6.46
CA PRO A 74 -4.78 10.43 -7.54
C PRO A 74 -4.08 10.12 -8.86
N VAL A 75 -2.89 9.53 -8.82
CA VAL A 75 -2.16 9.08 -10.01
C VAL A 75 -2.89 7.94 -10.71
N PHE A 76 -3.37 6.97 -9.96
CA PHE A 76 -4.14 5.85 -10.51
C PHE A 76 -5.49 6.29 -11.03
N GLU A 77 -6.21 7.14 -10.30
CA GLU A 77 -7.53 7.65 -10.65
C GLU A 77 -7.51 8.44 -11.96
N ARG A 78 -6.44 9.20 -12.19
CA ARG A 78 -6.23 9.97 -13.41
C ARG A 78 -5.57 9.19 -14.55
N GLY A 79 -5.22 7.93 -14.33
CA GLY A 79 -4.58 7.09 -15.34
C GLY A 79 -3.18 7.55 -15.72
N LEU A 80 -2.44 8.17 -14.80
CA LEU A 80 -1.13 8.76 -15.05
C LEU A 80 0.01 7.76 -14.92
N MET A 81 -0.20 6.63 -14.25
CA MET A 81 0.81 5.59 -14.15
C MET A 81 1.22 5.11 -15.54
N PRO A 82 2.50 5.18 -15.93
CA PRO A 82 2.95 4.71 -17.23
C PRO A 82 2.79 3.19 -17.36
N ALA A 83 2.61 2.70 -18.58
CA ALA A 83 2.74 1.27 -18.84
C ALA A 83 4.17 0.81 -18.50
N PRO A 84 4.34 -0.35 -17.87
CA PRO A 84 5.67 -0.87 -17.59
C PRO A 84 6.43 -1.12 -18.90
N THR A 85 7.69 -0.68 -18.96
CA THR A 85 8.55 -0.90 -20.12
C THR A 85 9.00 -2.36 -20.24
N GLN A 86 8.98 -3.08 -19.14
CA GLN A 86 9.18 -4.53 -19.08
C GLN A 86 8.04 -5.13 -18.29
N SER A 87 7.26 -5.98 -18.94
CA SER A 87 6.18 -6.67 -18.24
C SER A 87 6.77 -7.67 -17.24
N PRO A 88 6.28 -7.69 -15.99
CA PRO A 88 6.60 -8.76 -15.05
C PRO A 88 6.04 -10.13 -15.50
N ALA A 89 5.18 -10.12 -16.51
CA ALA A 89 4.60 -11.29 -17.14
C ALA A 89 4.79 -11.21 -18.67
N PRO A 90 5.87 -11.82 -19.22
CA PRO A 90 6.17 -11.79 -20.65
C PRO A 90 5.00 -12.25 -21.54
N GLN A 91 4.10 -13.06 -20.99
CA GLN A 91 2.88 -13.50 -21.68
C GLN A 91 1.91 -12.33 -21.98
N LEU A 92 2.11 -11.16 -21.38
CA LEU A 92 1.27 -9.98 -21.57
C LEU A 92 1.89 -8.94 -22.52
N ASP A 93 3.10 -9.21 -23.04
CA ASP A 93 3.81 -8.26 -23.91
C ASP A 93 3.08 -8.02 -25.25
N TRP A 94 2.19 -8.92 -25.67
CA TRP A 94 1.35 -8.76 -26.85
C TRP A 94 0.16 -7.80 -26.61
N ILE A 95 -0.13 -7.41 -25.37
CA ILE A 95 -1.22 -6.49 -25.05
C ILE A 95 -0.81 -5.08 -25.47
N PRO A 96 -1.67 -4.35 -26.23
CA PRO A 96 -1.40 -2.95 -26.59
C PRO A 96 -1.10 -2.08 -25.37
N GLY A 97 -0.09 -1.20 -25.45
CA GLY A 97 0.37 -0.36 -24.34
C GLY A 97 -0.75 0.49 -23.69
N VAL A 98 -1.75 0.89 -24.46
CA VAL A 98 -2.94 1.62 -23.94
C VAL A 98 -3.72 0.74 -22.96
N ILE A 99 -3.89 -0.55 -23.27
CA ILE A 99 -4.57 -1.50 -22.40
C ILE A 99 -3.71 -1.80 -21.17
N GLN A 100 -2.41 -2.00 -21.36
CA GLN A 100 -1.48 -2.19 -20.23
C GLN A 100 -1.53 -0.99 -19.28
N ARG A 101 -1.49 0.23 -19.81
CA ARG A 101 -1.61 1.46 -19.02
C ARG A 101 -2.93 1.52 -18.26
N TRP A 102 -4.04 1.18 -18.91
CA TRP A 102 -5.34 1.11 -18.25
C TRP A 102 -5.34 0.07 -17.12
N MET A 103 -4.79 -1.12 -17.35
CA MET A 103 -4.71 -2.19 -16.33
C MET A 103 -3.89 -1.76 -15.11
N VAL A 104 -2.73 -1.14 -15.33
CA VAL A 104 -1.86 -0.66 -14.25
C VAL A 104 -2.55 0.41 -13.39
N ASN A 105 -3.34 1.29 -14.00
CA ASN A 105 -4.05 2.34 -13.27
C ASN A 105 -5.34 1.84 -12.62
N ALA A 106 -6.08 0.96 -13.28
CA ALA A 106 -7.35 0.46 -12.76
C ALA A 106 -7.17 -0.66 -11.71
N GLY A 107 -6.04 -1.35 -11.74
CA GLY A 107 -5.78 -2.51 -10.87
C GLY A 107 -5.67 -2.16 -9.39
N PRO A 108 -4.67 -1.36 -8.96
CA PRO A 108 -4.37 -1.18 -7.53
C PRO A 108 -5.55 -0.70 -6.68
N PRO A 109 -6.38 0.26 -7.11
CA PRO A 109 -7.56 0.66 -6.33
C PRO A 109 -8.64 -0.42 -6.22
N ARG A 110 -8.68 -1.37 -7.19
CA ARG A 110 -9.69 -2.44 -7.24
C ARG A 110 -9.19 -3.78 -6.70
N LEU A 111 -7.89 -3.90 -6.45
CA LEU A 111 -7.29 -5.12 -5.91
C LEU A 111 -7.53 -5.23 -4.41
N THR A 112 -8.77 -5.53 -4.03
CA THR A 112 -9.17 -5.78 -2.64
C THR A 112 -8.65 -7.12 -2.14
N LYS A 113 -8.62 -8.16 -3.01
CA LYS A 113 -8.09 -9.48 -2.66
C LYS A 113 -6.62 -9.48 -2.27
N ALA A 114 -5.85 -8.51 -2.78
CA ALA A 114 -4.44 -8.38 -2.43
C ALA A 114 -4.24 -8.03 -0.94
N THR A 115 -5.25 -7.51 -0.27
CA THR A 115 -5.22 -7.15 1.15
C THR A 115 -5.94 -8.14 2.06
N ASP A 116 -6.52 -9.22 1.51
CA ASP A 116 -7.28 -10.20 2.30
C ASP A 116 -6.47 -10.78 3.46
N PHE A 117 -5.19 -11.08 3.24
CA PHE A 117 -4.31 -11.62 4.28
C PHE A 117 -4.05 -10.61 5.42
N LEU A 118 -3.97 -9.31 5.10
CA LEU A 118 -3.88 -8.23 6.11
C LEU A 118 -5.21 -8.10 6.84
N ASN A 119 -6.31 -8.17 6.12
CA ASN A 119 -7.65 -8.00 6.66
C ASN A 119 -8.08 -9.16 7.57
N LEU A 120 -7.58 -10.37 7.34
CA LEU A 120 -7.74 -11.47 8.28
C LEU A 120 -7.12 -11.13 9.65
N VAL A 121 -5.91 -10.57 9.64
CA VAL A 121 -5.22 -10.16 10.86
C VAL A 121 -5.87 -8.91 11.47
N ALA A 122 -6.30 -7.95 10.65
CA ALA A 122 -7.02 -6.77 11.12
C ALA A 122 -8.30 -7.13 11.88
N ASP A 123 -9.09 -8.07 11.35
CA ASP A 123 -10.32 -8.56 11.99
C ASP A 123 -10.03 -9.25 13.33
N GLU A 124 -8.99 -10.11 13.38
CA GLU A 124 -8.58 -10.77 14.62
C GLU A 124 -8.11 -9.78 15.70
N LEU A 125 -7.42 -8.72 15.28
CA LEU A 125 -6.91 -7.67 16.16
C LEU A 125 -7.92 -6.55 16.42
N ARG A 126 -9.06 -6.56 15.72
CA ARG A 126 -10.12 -5.54 15.80
C ARG A 126 -9.63 -4.13 15.46
N VAL A 127 -8.78 -4.04 14.48
CA VAL A 127 -8.27 -2.78 13.92
C VAL A 127 -8.88 -2.52 12.54
N GLU A 128 -8.71 -1.29 12.05
CA GLU A 128 -9.24 -0.89 10.74
C GLU A 128 -8.66 -1.76 9.60
N ARG A 129 -9.54 -2.19 8.69
CA ARG A 129 -9.18 -2.97 7.52
C ARG A 129 -8.48 -2.11 6.47
N VAL A 130 -7.63 -2.73 5.67
CA VAL A 130 -7.00 -2.13 4.51
C VAL A 130 -7.93 -2.26 3.30
N PRO A 131 -8.52 -1.17 2.78
CA PRO A 131 -9.56 -1.27 1.75
C PRO A 131 -9.08 -1.81 0.40
N SER A 132 -7.84 -1.49 0.02
CA SER A 132 -7.27 -1.90 -1.27
C SER A 132 -5.75 -1.87 -1.25
N LEU A 133 -5.12 -2.42 -2.29
CA LEU A 133 -3.67 -2.36 -2.45
C LEU A 133 -3.15 -0.90 -2.48
N ALA A 134 -3.87 0.00 -3.14
CA ALA A 134 -3.49 1.42 -3.18
C ALA A 134 -3.57 2.06 -1.79
N ALA A 135 -4.54 1.66 -0.97
CA ALA A 135 -4.71 2.20 0.38
C ALA A 135 -3.58 1.80 1.34
N MET A 136 -2.85 0.71 1.06
CA MET A 136 -1.66 0.33 1.85
C MET A 136 -0.54 1.36 1.80
N MET A 137 -0.56 2.22 0.76
CA MET A 137 0.45 3.27 0.55
C MET A 137 0.12 4.56 1.28
N VAL A 138 -1.01 4.62 1.97
CA VAL A 138 -1.53 5.85 2.56
C VAL A 138 -1.62 5.71 4.07
N GLY A 139 -1.02 6.67 4.76
CA GLY A 139 -1.14 6.85 6.20
C GLY A 139 -2.16 7.92 6.57
N ASP A 140 -2.19 8.28 7.84
CA ASP A 140 -2.93 9.47 8.32
C ASP A 140 -2.31 10.75 7.74
N LEU A 141 -0.99 10.70 7.49
CA LEU A 141 -0.24 11.69 6.71
C LEU A 141 0.52 10.96 5.60
N THR A 142 0.39 11.43 4.37
CA THR A 142 1.17 10.91 3.24
C THR A 142 2.10 11.98 2.71
N LEU A 143 3.40 11.71 2.79
CA LEU A 143 4.45 12.57 2.30
C LEU A 143 4.84 12.12 0.88
N VAL A 144 4.50 12.92 -0.11
CA VAL A 144 4.92 12.68 -1.50
C VAL A 144 6.26 13.36 -1.72
N THR A 145 7.28 12.57 -2.06
CA THR A 145 8.66 13.06 -2.22
C THR A 145 8.96 13.57 -3.61
N ASP A 146 8.06 13.35 -4.57
CA ASP A 146 8.18 13.86 -5.93
C ASP A 146 7.50 15.22 -6.09
N VAL A 147 7.92 15.97 -7.09
CA VAL A 147 7.29 17.21 -7.49
C VAL A 147 6.01 16.87 -8.28
N PRO A 148 4.82 17.28 -7.83
CA PRO A 148 3.54 16.88 -8.43
C PRO A 148 3.44 17.20 -9.93
N GLU A 149 4.08 18.30 -10.35
CA GLU A 149 4.09 18.76 -11.74
C GLU A 149 4.75 17.77 -12.69
N VAL A 150 5.71 16.96 -12.22
CA VAL A 150 6.33 15.89 -13.00
C VAL A 150 5.30 14.83 -13.41
N LEU A 151 4.28 14.64 -12.59
CA LEU A 151 3.17 13.71 -12.82
C LEU A 151 1.98 14.39 -13.52
N GLY A 152 2.07 15.69 -13.80
CA GLY A 152 0.97 16.48 -14.35
C GLY A 152 -0.22 16.62 -13.40
N ILE A 153 0.00 16.52 -12.10
CA ILE A 153 -1.02 16.63 -11.05
C ILE A 153 -0.84 17.98 -10.36
N PRO A 154 -1.85 18.86 -10.34
CA PRO A 154 -1.82 20.05 -9.50
C PRO A 154 -1.64 19.68 -8.02
N ALA A 155 -0.79 20.41 -7.30
CA ALA A 155 -0.54 20.15 -5.88
C ALA A 155 -1.83 20.14 -5.03
N ALA A 156 -2.77 21.04 -5.33
CA ALA A 156 -4.06 21.11 -4.66
C ALA A 156 -4.90 19.81 -4.77
N ASP A 157 -4.71 19.04 -5.83
CA ASP A 157 -5.43 17.78 -6.00
C ASP A 157 -4.85 16.65 -5.14
N LEU A 158 -3.57 16.74 -4.79
CA LEU A 158 -2.93 15.81 -3.85
C LEU A 158 -3.33 16.14 -2.41
N GLU A 159 -3.40 17.42 -2.07
CA GLU A 159 -3.77 17.89 -0.74
C GLU A 159 -5.24 17.57 -0.39
N ALA A 160 -6.13 17.63 -1.39
CA ALA A 160 -7.55 17.33 -1.21
C ALA A 160 -7.86 15.83 -1.11
N TRP A 161 -6.88 14.97 -1.34
CA TRP A 161 -7.12 13.53 -1.33
C TRP A 161 -7.11 12.94 0.09
N SER A 162 -8.18 12.22 0.42
CA SER A 162 -8.28 11.44 1.64
C SER A 162 -8.72 10.02 1.33
N PRO A 163 -8.04 8.99 1.87
CA PRO A 163 -8.38 7.59 1.60
C PRO A 163 -9.78 7.21 2.08
N ASN A 164 -10.32 7.95 3.03
CA ASN A 164 -11.62 7.68 3.65
C ASN A 164 -12.74 8.59 3.12
N GLY A 165 -12.50 9.32 2.02
CA GLY A 165 -13.47 10.27 1.47
C GLY A 165 -13.79 11.45 2.40
N ARG A 166 -13.00 11.67 3.44
CA ARG A 166 -13.10 12.84 4.31
C ARG A 166 -12.20 13.93 3.72
N PRO A 167 -12.71 15.14 3.54
CA PRO A 167 -11.84 16.27 3.20
C PRO A 167 -10.80 16.42 4.31
N ALA A 168 -9.58 16.72 3.90
CA ALA A 168 -8.46 17.01 4.81
C ALA A 168 -8.75 18.23 5.67
#